data_a159d7021526d6be02052fa69661b48e
#
_entry.id   a159d7021526d6be02052fa69661b48e
#
_cell.length_a   1.000
_cell.length_b   1.000
_cell.length_c   1.000
_cell.angle_alpha   90.00
_cell.angle_beta   90.00
_cell.angle_gamma   90.00
#
_symmetry.space_group_name_H-M   'P 1'
#
loop_
_entity.id
_entity.type
_entity.pdbx_description
1 polymer ?
#
loop_
_entity_poly.entity_id
_entity_poly.type
_entity_poly.pdbx_seq_one_letter_code
_entity_poly.pdbx_strand_id
1 'polypeptide(L)'
;MNRNILAIETSCDETAVSIVQNGKTVLSNVVATQIDVHQEYGGVVPEIASRRHLNNILPVYLEAMKKSGLTMNNIDAIAVTNGPGLIGSLLTGLSFAKAL
;
A
#
# COMPACT_ATOMS: atom_id res chain seq x y z
N MET A 1 -10.01 -22.23 10.13
CA MET A 1 -10.51 -20.88 9.74
C MET A 1 -9.33 -20.03 9.33
N ASN A 2 -9.39 -19.44 8.13
CA ASN A 2 -8.30 -18.60 7.64
C ASN A 2 -8.42 -17.17 8.16
N ARG A 3 -7.27 -16.57 8.49
CA ARG A 3 -7.17 -15.16 8.84
C ARG A 3 -6.42 -14.43 7.73
N ASN A 4 -7.06 -13.43 7.16
CA ASN A 4 -6.53 -12.66 6.03
C ASN A 4 -6.28 -11.22 6.46
N ILE A 5 -5.06 -10.75 6.23
CA ILE A 5 -4.63 -9.40 6.56
C ILE A 5 -4.30 -8.66 5.27
N LEU A 6 -4.89 -7.48 5.09
CA LEU A 6 -4.54 -6.56 4.03
C LEU A 6 -3.49 -5.59 4.58
N ALA A 7 -2.34 -5.50 3.93
CA ALA A 7 -1.23 -4.65 4.37
C ALA A 7 -0.99 -3.54 3.36
N ILE A 8 -0.81 -2.32 3.84
CA ILE A 8 -0.61 -1.11 3.04
C ILE A 8 0.73 -0.47 3.41
N GLU A 9 1.54 -0.17 2.40
CA GLU A 9 2.84 0.47 2.57
C GLU A 9 2.95 1.68 1.66
N THR A 10 3.08 2.87 2.24
CA THR A 10 3.25 4.15 1.52
C THR A 10 4.31 5.04 2.16
N SER A 11 5.30 4.46 2.84
CA SER A 11 6.22 5.23 3.69
C SER A 11 7.17 6.15 2.92
N CYS A 12 7.53 5.83 1.68
CA CYS A 12 8.49 6.62 0.91
C CYS A 12 8.13 6.70 -0.57
N ASP A 13 8.72 5.86 -1.41
CA ASP A 13 8.64 5.96 -2.87
C ASP A 13 7.91 4.80 -3.54
N GLU A 14 7.34 3.90 -2.76
CA GLU A 14 6.55 2.79 -3.28
C GLU A 14 5.17 2.79 -2.65
N THR A 15 4.15 2.51 -3.48
CA THR A 15 2.79 2.22 -3.01
C THR A 15 2.60 0.72 -3.13
N ALA A 16 2.40 0.04 -2.03
CA ALA A 16 2.24 -1.41 -2.04
C ALA A 16 1.03 -1.84 -1.24
N VAL A 17 0.31 -2.82 -1.76
CA VAL A 17 -0.77 -3.49 -1.05
C VAL A 17 -0.56 -4.99 -1.20
N SER A 18 -0.58 -5.70 -0.09
CA SER A 18 -0.46 -7.16 -0.08
C SER A 18 -1.54 -7.78 0.78
N ILE A 19 -1.87 -9.02 0.47
CA ILE A 19 -2.81 -9.81 1.28
C ILE A 19 -2.10 -11.07 1.72
N VAL A 20 -2.03 -11.23 3.05
CA VAL A 20 -1.31 -12.33 3.68
C VAL A 20 -2.30 -13.18 4.46
N GLN A 21 -2.25 -14.49 4.25
CA GLN A 21 -3.13 -15.46 4.90
C GLN A 21 -2.38 -16.22 5.98
N ASN A 22 -2.95 -16.24 7.17
CA ASN A 22 -2.43 -16.98 8.32
C ASN A 22 -0.99 -16.59 8.70
N GLY A 23 -0.61 -15.34 8.40
CA GLY A 23 0.70 -14.79 8.75
C GLY A 23 1.87 -15.33 7.93
N LYS A 24 1.62 -16.12 6.89
CA LYS A 24 2.72 -16.76 6.13
C LYS A 24 2.48 -16.95 4.64
N THR A 25 1.25 -17.03 4.18
CA THR A 25 0.96 -17.24 2.76
C THR A 25 0.61 -15.90 2.11
N VAL A 26 1.44 -15.45 1.19
CA VAL A 26 1.19 -14.21 0.44
C VAL A 26 0.24 -14.53 -0.71
N LEU A 27 -1.01 -14.10 -0.60
CA LEU A 27 -2.01 -14.32 -1.65
C LEU A 27 -1.83 -13.33 -2.80
N SER A 28 -1.39 -12.12 -2.49
CA SER A 28 -1.07 -11.11 -3.49
C SER A 28 -0.09 -10.09 -2.92
N ASN A 29 0.69 -9.46 -3.81
CA ASN A 29 1.59 -8.37 -3.45
C ASN A 29 1.76 -7.50 -4.71
N VAL A 30 1.20 -6.30 -4.66
CA VAL A 30 1.24 -5.36 -5.79
C VAL A 30 1.98 -4.10 -5.36
N VAL A 31 2.98 -3.72 -6.15
CA VAL A 31 3.86 -2.60 -5.86
C VAL A 31 3.89 -1.66 -7.07
N ALA A 32 3.66 -0.37 -6.82
CA ALA A 32 3.89 0.70 -7.78
C ALA A 32 5.05 1.57 -7.29
N THR A 33 6.14 1.62 -8.05
CA THR A 33 7.33 2.37 -7.69
C THR A 33 7.34 3.76 -8.31
N GLN A 34 7.99 4.72 -7.62
CA GLN A 34 8.18 6.08 -8.09
C GLN A 34 9.65 6.39 -8.40
N ILE A 35 10.51 5.37 -8.45
CA ILE A 35 11.96 5.57 -8.57
C ILE A 35 12.32 6.47 -9.75
N ASP A 36 11.75 6.22 -10.93
CA ASP A 36 12.05 6.99 -12.15
C ASP A 36 11.71 8.48 -12.00
N VAL A 37 10.58 8.79 -11.35
CA VAL A 37 10.15 10.17 -11.13
C VAL A 37 11.13 10.91 -10.23
N HIS A 38 11.53 10.28 -9.11
CA HIS A 38 12.42 10.92 -8.15
C HIS A 38 13.86 11.03 -8.64
N GLN A 39 14.31 10.14 -9.51
CA GLN A 39 15.65 10.20 -10.10
C GLN A 39 15.85 11.49 -10.90
N GLU A 40 14.82 12.00 -11.56
CA GLU A 40 14.87 13.26 -12.31
C GLU A 40 15.24 14.45 -11.41
N TYR A 41 14.93 14.36 -10.12
CA TYR A 41 15.20 15.39 -9.12
C TYR A 41 16.41 15.09 -8.23
N GLY A 42 17.14 14.01 -8.53
CA GLY A 42 18.31 13.61 -7.75
C GLY A 42 18.01 12.92 -6.43
N GLY A 43 16.76 12.55 -6.18
CA GLY A 43 16.35 11.88 -4.95
C GLY A 43 14.85 12.04 -4.68
N VAL A 44 14.38 11.49 -3.58
CA VAL A 44 12.96 11.53 -3.22
C VAL A 44 12.51 12.95 -2.92
N VAL A 45 11.42 13.38 -3.57
CA VAL A 45 10.76 14.65 -3.32
C VAL A 45 9.47 14.38 -2.55
N PRO A 46 9.37 14.72 -1.25
CA PRO A 46 8.25 14.33 -0.37
C PRO A 46 6.87 14.70 -0.91
N GLU A 47 6.71 15.90 -1.47
CA GLU A 47 5.42 16.34 -2.01
C GLU A 47 5.00 15.52 -3.22
N ILE A 48 5.94 15.20 -4.11
CA ILE A 48 5.68 14.36 -5.29
C ILE A 48 5.35 12.94 -4.84
N ALA A 49 6.09 12.41 -3.87
CA ALA A 49 5.83 11.08 -3.32
C ALA A 49 4.41 10.98 -2.78
N SER A 50 3.97 11.95 -1.99
CA SER A 50 2.63 11.98 -1.41
C SER A 50 1.54 11.99 -2.49
N ARG A 51 1.70 12.80 -3.53
CA ARG A 51 0.75 12.86 -4.65
C ARG A 51 0.68 11.55 -5.42
N ARG A 52 1.82 10.89 -5.64
CA ARG A 52 1.87 9.61 -6.35
C ARG A 52 1.17 8.51 -5.56
N HIS A 53 1.33 8.51 -4.23
CA HIS A 53 0.59 7.56 -3.39
C HIS A 53 -0.91 7.76 -3.51
N LEU A 54 -1.39 9.01 -3.49
CA LEU A 54 -2.81 9.31 -3.67
C LEU A 54 -3.33 8.79 -5.01
N ASN A 55 -2.55 8.92 -6.08
CA ASN A 55 -2.95 8.44 -7.41
C ASN A 55 -2.88 6.93 -7.54
N ASN A 56 -1.95 6.28 -6.87
CA ASN A 56 -1.65 4.86 -7.04
C ASN A 56 -2.39 3.95 -6.07
N ILE A 57 -2.82 4.46 -4.90
CA ILE A 57 -3.32 3.61 -3.83
C ILE A 57 -4.56 2.79 -4.24
N LEU A 58 -5.53 3.41 -4.89
CA LEU A 58 -6.75 2.70 -5.29
C LEU A 58 -6.49 1.68 -6.38
N PRO A 59 -5.79 2.00 -7.50
CA PRO A 59 -5.44 0.99 -8.49
C PRO A 59 -4.64 -0.18 -7.92
N VAL A 60 -3.67 0.09 -7.06
CA VAL A 60 -2.83 -0.95 -6.42
C VAL A 60 -3.69 -1.84 -5.51
N TYR A 61 -4.56 -1.23 -4.71
CA TYR A 61 -5.50 -1.96 -3.86
C TYR A 61 -6.42 -2.87 -4.67
N LEU A 62 -7.04 -2.34 -5.73
CA LEU A 62 -7.95 -3.11 -6.57
C LEU A 62 -7.24 -4.29 -7.23
N GLU A 63 -6.02 -4.09 -7.71
CA GLU A 63 -5.22 -5.16 -8.31
C GLU A 63 -4.86 -6.23 -7.28
N ALA A 64 -4.47 -5.83 -6.07
CA ALA A 64 -4.15 -6.76 -4.99
C ALA A 64 -5.36 -7.61 -4.61
N MET A 65 -6.54 -6.99 -4.47
CA MET A 65 -7.78 -7.72 -4.19
C MET A 65 -8.11 -8.70 -5.30
N LYS A 66 -8.02 -8.26 -6.55
CA LYS A 66 -8.29 -9.12 -7.72
C LYS A 66 -7.36 -10.32 -7.75
N LYS A 67 -6.05 -10.12 -7.56
CA LYS A 67 -5.07 -11.20 -7.57
C LYS A 67 -5.23 -12.16 -6.42
N SER A 68 -5.69 -11.70 -5.26
CA SER A 68 -5.92 -12.56 -4.10
C SER A 68 -7.15 -13.47 -4.27
N GLY A 69 -8.09 -13.07 -5.12
CA GLY A 69 -9.38 -13.78 -5.27
C GLY A 69 -10.34 -13.52 -4.11
N LEU A 70 -10.03 -12.61 -3.21
CA LEU A 70 -10.85 -12.30 -2.03
C LEU A 70 -11.67 -11.03 -2.22
N THR A 71 -12.68 -10.87 -1.37
CA THR A 71 -13.42 -9.61 -1.21
C THR A 71 -13.13 -9.02 0.16
N MET A 72 -13.52 -7.78 0.41
CA MET A 72 -13.31 -7.16 1.73
C MET A 72 -14.01 -7.91 2.86
N ASN A 73 -15.06 -8.66 2.57
CA ASN A 73 -15.72 -9.51 3.58
C ASN A 73 -14.80 -10.62 4.09
N ASN A 74 -13.76 -10.97 3.34
CA ASN A 74 -12.79 -12.01 3.71
C ASN A 74 -11.59 -11.42 4.47
N ILE A 75 -11.48 -10.12 4.59
CA ILE A 75 -10.37 -9.45 5.27
C ILE A 75 -10.69 -9.30 6.75
N ASP A 76 -9.83 -9.83 7.60
CA ASP A 76 -10.01 -9.83 9.06
C ASP A 76 -9.35 -8.63 9.74
N ALA A 77 -8.26 -8.12 9.15
CA ALA A 77 -7.53 -6.99 9.71
C ALA A 77 -6.80 -6.22 8.62
N ILE A 78 -6.53 -4.96 8.88
CA ILE A 78 -5.77 -4.09 7.99
C ILE A 78 -4.53 -3.62 8.74
N ALA A 79 -3.35 -3.86 8.15
CA ALA A 79 -2.09 -3.38 8.65
C ALA A 79 -1.60 -2.24 7.75
N VAL A 80 -1.05 -1.19 8.36
CA VAL A 80 -0.54 -0.04 7.62
C VAL A 80 0.80 0.38 8.21
N THR A 81 1.76 0.73 7.35
CA THR A 81 3.03 1.26 7.81
C THR A 81 2.82 2.63 8.45
N ASN A 82 3.21 2.74 9.71
CA ASN A 82 3.02 3.92 10.54
C ASN A 82 4.32 4.70 10.80
N GLY A 83 5.46 4.17 10.43
CA GLY A 83 6.79 4.76 10.53
C GLY A 83 7.88 3.70 10.52
N PRO A 84 9.14 4.13 10.27
CA PRO A 84 9.54 5.46 9.83
C PRO A 84 9.16 5.71 8.36
N GLY A 85 9.10 6.99 7.96
CA GLY A 85 8.81 7.38 6.58
C GLY A 85 8.43 8.85 6.45
N LEU A 86 8.08 9.25 5.24
CA LEU A 86 7.64 10.63 4.95
C LEU A 86 6.22 10.83 5.49
N ILE A 87 6.00 11.90 6.25
CA ILE A 87 4.72 12.15 6.93
C ILE A 87 3.53 12.16 5.97
N GLY A 88 3.61 12.91 4.87
CA GLY A 88 2.53 12.99 3.89
C GLY A 88 2.23 11.64 3.24
N SER A 89 3.27 10.88 2.94
CA SER A 89 3.14 9.53 2.36
C SER A 89 2.52 8.55 3.36
N LEU A 90 2.97 8.58 4.62
CA LEU A 90 2.40 7.75 5.69
C LEU A 90 0.91 8.04 5.91
N LEU A 91 0.54 9.32 5.91
CA LEU A 91 -0.85 9.74 6.08
C LEU A 91 -1.75 9.24 4.94
N THR A 92 -1.25 9.15 3.72
CA THR A 92 -2.00 8.61 2.59
C THR A 92 -2.44 7.17 2.85
N GLY A 93 -1.50 6.30 3.24
CA GLY A 93 -1.80 4.90 3.55
C GLY A 93 -2.75 4.78 4.74
N LEU A 94 -2.49 5.52 5.80
CA LEU A 94 -3.32 5.50 7.01
C LEU A 94 -4.76 5.95 6.72
N SER A 95 -4.93 7.04 5.96
CA SER A 95 -6.25 7.55 5.60
C SER A 95 -7.02 6.56 4.74
N PHE A 96 -6.35 5.91 3.78
CA PHE A 96 -6.97 4.88 2.96
C PHE A 96 -7.41 3.68 3.80
N ALA A 97 -6.56 3.23 4.72
CA ALA A 97 -6.87 2.12 5.62
C ALA A 97 -8.14 2.42 6.45
N LYS A 98 -8.25 3.64 6.96
CA LYS A 98 -9.43 4.06 7.75
C LYS A 98 -10.70 4.14 6.91
N ALA A 99 -10.59 4.39 5.60
CA ALA A 99 -11.73 4.46 4.69
C ALA A 99 -12.25 3.06 4.30
N LEU A 100 -11.44 2.04 4.45
CA LEU A 100 -11.85 0.66 4.19
C LEU A 100 -12.64 0.12 5.40
#